data_e108b72a2749203a4fd15656cc8e98ca
#
_entry.id   e108b72a2749203a4fd15656cc8e98ca
#
_cell.length_a   1.000
_cell.length_b   1.000
_cell.length_c   1.000
_cell.angle_alpha   90.00
_cell.angle_beta   90.00
_cell.angle_gamma   90.00
#
_symmetry.space_group_name_H-M   'P 1'
#
loop_
_entity.id
_entity.type
_entity.pdbx_description
1 polymer ?
#
loop_
_entity_poly.entity_id
_entity_poly.type
_entity_poly.pdbx_seq_one_letter_code
_entity_poly.pdbx_strand_id
1 'polypeptide(L)'
;MIKHRIMSAATLLGGVVFTGHAVAQSPEVARRLDAKYDVVWPAADGLIRVNKGGYRIPDSRMKSNGKYGYADTLGQVVVPPAYDDAADFGNGHAVVGRKAGDGRMLYGLIDRSGRVVVPLEWERLGGVRDGGCVARTGTAAEREFSLADTLGYVRSLGYDYCSDFSNGLARVGVGAYVEKENVAGIT
;
A
#
# COMPACT_ATOMS: atom_id res chain seq x y z
N MET A 1 3.68 3.94 29.34
CA MET A 1 3.40 3.90 27.90
C MET A 1 2.98 2.47 27.58
N ILE A 2 1.66 2.23 27.40
CA ILE A 2 1.10 0.89 27.23
C ILE A 2 1.25 0.53 25.75
N LYS A 3 2.14 -0.43 25.44
CA LYS A 3 2.23 -1.03 24.11
C LYS A 3 0.98 -1.87 23.89
N HIS A 4 0.07 -1.44 23.02
CA HIS A 4 -1.06 -2.26 22.62
C HIS A 4 -0.56 -3.43 21.75
N ARG A 5 -0.49 -4.59 22.37
CA ARG A 5 -0.23 -5.87 21.71
C ARG A 5 -1.48 -6.26 20.92
N ILE A 6 -1.32 -6.44 19.63
CA ILE A 6 -2.28 -7.22 18.84
C ILE A 6 -1.97 -8.67 19.16
N MET A 7 -2.80 -9.32 19.96
CA MET A 7 -2.77 -10.76 20.13
C MET A 7 -3.26 -11.38 18.79
N SER A 8 -2.33 -12.00 18.07
CA SER A 8 -2.68 -12.94 17.02
C SER A 8 -3.32 -14.16 17.73
N ALA A 9 -4.63 -14.30 17.62
CA ALA A 9 -5.32 -15.51 18.08
C ALA A 9 -5.03 -16.63 17.08
N ALA A 10 -3.97 -17.38 17.33
CA ALA A 10 -3.76 -18.67 16.69
C ALA A 10 -4.56 -19.70 17.48
N THR A 11 -5.83 -19.89 17.13
CA THR A 11 -6.60 -21.06 17.58
C THR A 11 -6.27 -22.22 16.64
N LEU A 12 -5.55 -23.21 17.17
CA LEU A 12 -5.39 -24.51 16.53
C LEU A 12 -6.74 -25.23 16.53
N LEU A 13 -7.34 -25.37 15.38
CA LEU A 13 -8.37 -26.38 15.12
C LEU A 13 -8.13 -26.99 13.74
N GLY A 14 -8.17 -28.34 13.73
CA GLY A 14 -7.81 -29.26 12.70
C GLY A 14 -8.17 -28.95 11.26
N GLY A 15 -7.25 -29.30 10.41
CA GLY A 15 -7.39 -29.85 9.07
C GLY A 15 -8.39 -29.19 8.12
N VAL A 16 -7.99 -28.09 7.47
CA VAL A 16 -8.48 -27.74 6.11
C VAL A 16 -7.30 -27.15 5.36
N VAL A 17 -6.90 -27.83 4.28
CA VAL A 17 -5.89 -27.36 3.35
C VAL A 17 -6.51 -26.23 2.54
N PHE A 18 -6.23 -24.98 2.91
CA PHE A 18 -6.48 -23.84 2.04
C PHE A 18 -5.30 -23.66 1.10
N THR A 19 -5.49 -23.96 -0.17
CA THR A 19 -4.60 -23.61 -1.27
C THR A 19 -4.73 -22.11 -1.58
N GLY A 20 -4.17 -21.29 -0.73
CA GLY A 20 -3.99 -19.86 -0.94
C GLY A 20 -2.82 -19.45 -0.05
N HIS A 21 -1.68 -19.12 -0.65
CA HIS A 21 -0.40 -18.97 0.02
C HIS A 21 -0.31 -17.71 0.90
N ALA A 22 -1.05 -17.67 1.99
CA ALA A 22 -0.68 -16.85 3.13
C ALA A 22 0.27 -17.73 3.99
N VAL A 23 1.56 -17.60 3.80
CA VAL A 23 2.54 -18.17 4.74
C VAL A 23 2.34 -17.44 6.05
N ALA A 24 1.70 -18.13 7.01
CA ALA A 24 1.46 -17.56 8.32
C ALA A 24 2.83 -17.28 8.97
N GLN A 25 3.02 -16.04 9.39
CA GLN A 25 4.17 -15.60 10.15
C GLN A 25 4.31 -16.48 11.41
N SER A 26 5.49 -17.06 11.64
CA SER A 26 5.68 -17.88 12.84
C SER A 26 5.55 -17.01 14.11
N PRO A 27 5.01 -17.53 15.22
CA PRO A 27 4.86 -16.76 16.46
C PRO A 27 6.19 -16.20 17.00
N GLU A 28 7.30 -16.84 16.70
CA GLU A 28 8.65 -16.40 17.08
C GLU A 28 9.07 -15.16 16.26
N VAL A 29 8.87 -15.20 14.95
CA VAL A 29 9.15 -14.05 14.06
C VAL A 29 8.27 -12.87 14.45
N ALA A 30 6.97 -13.10 14.72
CA ALA A 30 6.08 -12.05 15.18
C ALA A 30 6.61 -11.38 16.44
N ARG A 31 6.99 -12.15 17.45
CA ARG A 31 7.56 -11.61 18.71
C ARG A 31 8.85 -10.83 18.50
N ARG A 32 9.75 -11.28 17.62
CA ARG A 32 11.00 -10.55 17.31
C ARG A 32 10.73 -9.23 16.63
N LEU A 33 9.80 -9.20 15.69
CA LEU A 33 9.43 -7.98 15.00
C LEU A 33 8.70 -7.01 15.92
N ASP A 34 7.76 -7.48 16.76
CA ASP A 34 7.05 -6.67 17.76
C ASP A 34 8.00 -6.07 18.83
N ALA A 35 9.14 -6.71 19.11
CA ALA A 35 10.15 -6.16 19.98
C ALA A 35 10.96 -5.02 19.34
N LYS A 36 11.06 -5.01 17.99
CA LYS A 36 11.88 -4.08 17.22
C LYS A 36 11.08 -2.92 16.63
N TYR A 37 9.83 -3.15 16.26
CA TYR A 37 8.96 -2.20 15.56
C TYR A 37 7.73 -1.85 16.39
N ASP A 38 7.19 -0.66 16.15
CA ASP A 38 6.05 -0.16 16.90
C ASP A 38 4.72 -0.70 16.35
N VAL A 39 4.69 -1.00 15.04
CA VAL A 39 3.56 -1.69 14.40
C VAL A 39 4.08 -2.73 13.41
N VAL A 40 3.49 -3.91 13.45
CA VAL A 40 3.77 -5.03 12.55
C VAL A 40 2.44 -5.50 11.96
N TRP A 41 2.40 -5.69 10.65
CA TRP A 41 1.22 -6.20 9.93
C TRP A 41 1.38 -7.69 9.62
N PRO A 42 0.31 -8.40 9.31
CA PRO A 42 0.38 -9.75 8.77
C PRO A 42 1.22 -9.80 7.49
N ALA A 43 1.83 -10.96 7.22
CA ALA A 43 2.55 -11.16 5.97
C ALA A 43 1.59 -11.11 4.78
N ALA A 44 1.99 -10.38 3.75
CA ALA A 44 1.30 -10.28 2.47
C ALA A 44 2.32 -10.48 1.35
N ASP A 45 2.04 -11.38 0.43
CA ASP A 45 2.92 -11.73 -0.69
C ASP A 45 4.37 -12.01 -0.28
N GLY A 46 4.55 -12.71 0.87
CA GLY A 46 5.86 -13.12 1.41
C GLY A 46 6.62 -12.03 2.18
N LEU A 47 6.09 -10.84 2.31
CA LEU A 47 6.70 -9.74 3.06
C LEU A 47 5.77 -9.22 4.17
N ILE A 48 6.38 -8.76 5.25
CA ILE A 48 5.73 -8.24 6.45
C ILE A 48 5.99 -6.74 6.51
N ARG A 49 4.94 -5.94 6.38
CA ARG A 49 5.07 -4.49 6.55
C ARG A 49 5.31 -4.16 8.03
N VAL A 50 6.28 -3.30 8.30
CA VAL A 50 6.65 -2.85 9.63
C VAL A 50 6.68 -1.32 9.69
N ASN A 51 6.44 -0.75 10.88
CA ASN A 51 6.54 0.69 11.10
C ASN A 51 7.42 0.97 12.32
N LYS A 52 8.25 2.00 12.21
CA LYS A 52 9.10 2.49 13.29
C LYS A 52 8.82 3.97 13.57
N GLY A 53 8.60 4.31 14.84
CA GLY A 53 8.29 5.67 15.29
C GLY A 53 6.81 6.04 15.16
N GLY A 54 5.94 5.07 14.84
CA GLY A 54 4.51 5.27 14.72
C GLY A 54 3.70 4.58 15.80
N TYR A 55 2.38 4.76 15.73
CA TYR A 55 1.42 4.05 16.56
C TYR A 55 0.16 3.72 15.74
N ARG A 56 -0.51 2.65 16.10
CA ARG A 56 -1.79 2.30 15.50
C ARG A 56 -2.93 2.91 16.33
N ILE A 57 -3.80 3.64 15.67
CA ILE A 57 -5.04 4.11 16.30
C ILE A 57 -6.07 2.99 16.13
N PRO A 58 -6.61 2.44 17.23
CA PRO A 58 -7.70 1.45 17.17
C PRO A 58 -8.88 2.04 16.39
N ASP A 59 -9.52 1.22 15.58
CA ASP A 59 -10.73 1.54 14.80
C ASP A 59 -10.61 2.71 13.81
N SER A 60 -9.40 3.20 13.58
CA SER A 60 -9.13 4.24 12.61
C SER A 60 -8.34 3.70 11.42
N ARG A 61 -8.77 4.11 10.20
CA ARG A 61 -7.97 3.93 8.97
C ARG A 61 -6.84 4.95 8.87
N MET A 62 -6.73 5.85 9.84
CA MET A 62 -5.69 6.87 9.85
C MET A 62 -4.33 6.24 10.11
N LYS A 63 -3.40 6.64 9.30
CA LYS A 63 -2.04 6.16 9.32
C LYS A 63 -1.29 6.76 10.49
N SER A 64 -0.54 5.91 11.19
CA SER A 64 0.36 6.36 12.23
C SER A 64 1.50 7.19 11.62
N ASN A 65 1.99 8.16 12.37
CA ASN A 65 3.30 8.73 12.10
C ASN A 65 4.38 7.63 12.16
N GLY A 66 5.59 7.93 11.71
CA GLY A 66 6.69 6.98 11.68
C GLY A 66 7.07 6.60 10.26
N LYS A 67 8.02 5.68 10.14
CA LYS A 67 8.52 5.21 8.85
C LYS A 67 8.17 3.75 8.63
N TYR A 68 7.76 3.45 7.42
CA TYR A 68 7.41 2.11 6.97
C TYR A 68 8.57 1.46 6.26
N GLY A 69 8.69 0.15 6.46
CA GLY A 69 9.60 -0.74 5.78
C GLY A 69 9.02 -2.14 5.69
N TYR A 70 9.84 -3.10 5.27
CA TYR A 70 9.40 -4.49 5.11
C TYR A 70 10.47 -5.46 5.61
N ALA A 71 10.00 -6.54 6.21
CA ALA A 71 10.78 -7.71 6.57
C ALA A 71 10.25 -8.94 5.82
N ASP A 72 11.08 -9.96 5.64
CA ASP A 72 10.64 -11.25 5.13
C ASP A 72 9.92 -12.09 6.21
N THR A 73 9.43 -13.24 5.84
CA THR A 73 8.75 -14.18 6.74
C THR A 73 9.69 -14.84 7.76
N LEU A 74 11.01 -14.68 7.62
CA LEU A 74 12.02 -15.06 8.59
C LEU A 74 12.35 -13.90 9.56
N GLY A 75 11.77 -12.71 9.33
CA GLY A 75 11.98 -11.51 10.14
C GLY A 75 13.27 -10.76 9.82
N GLN A 76 13.89 -11.02 8.66
CA GLN A 76 15.03 -10.25 8.16
C GLN A 76 14.51 -8.99 7.46
N VAL A 77 15.20 -7.88 7.67
CA VAL A 77 14.83 -6.60 7.04
C VAL A 77 15.22 -6.64 5.58
N VAL A 78 14.21 -6.53 4.69
CA VAL A 78 14.41 -6.42 3.25
C VAL A 78 14.43 -4.94 2.83
N VAL A 79 13.48 -4.16 3.35
CA VAL A 79 13.40 -2.73 3.11
C VAL A 79 13.43 -2.01 4.45
N PRO A 80 14.50 -1.27 4.77
CA PRO A 80 14.56 -0.49 6.01
C PRO A 80 13.43 0.53 6.09
N PRO A 81 12.92 0.84 7.31
CA PRO A 81 11.90 1.87 7.49
C PRO A 81 12.37 3.24 7.01
N ALA A 82 11.86 3.69 5.86
CA ALA A 82 12.25 4.95 5.21
C ALA A 82 11.06 5.68 4.56
N TYR A 83 9.94 5.00 4.34
CA TYR A 83 8.77 5.56 3.68
C TYR A 83 7.79 6.17 4.68
N ASP A 84 7.12 7.25 4.31
CA ASP A 84 6.10 7.92 5.12
C ASP A 84 4.74 7.22 5.01
N ASP A 85 4.54 6.47 3.93
CA ASP A 85 3.38 5.63 3.70
C ASP A 85 3.78 4.35 2.95
N ALA A 86 3.03 3.26 3.18
CA ALA A 86 3.28 2.00 2.50
C ALA A 86 2.04 1.11 2.51
N ALA A 87 1.75 0.48 1.38
CA ALA A 87 0.75 -0.57 1.26
C ALA A 87 1.37 -1.96 1.55
N ASP A 88 0.51 -2.98 1.70
CA ASP A 88 0.98 -4.37 1.71
C ASP A 88 1.46 -4.78 0.32
N PHE A 89 2.38 -5.74 0.26
CA PHE A 89 2.80 -6.33 -1.01
C PHE A 89 1.66 -7.12 -1.65
N GLY A 90 1.58 -7.03 -2.96
CA GLY A 90 0.67 -7.83 -3.78
C GLY A 90 1.21 -7.94 -5.20
N ASN A 91 1.13 -9.13 -5.78
CA ASN A 91 1.67 -9.40 -7.13
C ASN A 91 3.14 -8.99 -7.30
N GLY A 92 3.96 -9.19 -6.25
CA GLY A 92 5.40 -8.90 -6.28
C GLY A 92 5.77 -7.43 -6.03
N HIS A 93 4.82 -6.55 -5.81
CA HIS A 93 5.06 -5.10 -5.70
C HIS A 93 4.30 -4.46 -4.54
N ALA A 94 4.78 -3.30 -4.07
CA ALA A 94 4.09 -2.47 -3.09
C ALA A 94 4.14 -1.00 -3.48
N VAL A 95 3.02 -0.31 -3.30
CA VAL A 95 2.96 1.15 -3.38
C VAL A 95 3.56 1.73 -2.10
N VAL A 96 4.50 2.65 -2.24
CA VAL A 96 5.14 3.35 -1.14
C VAL A 96 5.06 4.85 -1.36
N GLY A 97 5.02 5.61 -0.28
CA GLY A 97 4.90 7.06 -0.31
C GLY A 97 5.99 7.77 0.49
N ARG A 98 6.39 8.95 0.03
CA ARG A 98 7.31 9.84 0.72
C ARG A 98 6.81 11.27 0.67
N LYS A 99 6.92 11.99 1.77
CA LYS A 99 6.65 13.44 1.79
C LYS A 99 7.74 14.18 1.03
N ALA A 100 7.32 15.00 0.08
CA ALA A 100 8.17 15.97 -0.59
C ALA A 100 8.46 17.17 0.31
N GLY A 101 9.40 18.01 -0.08
CA GLY A 101 9.78 19.22 0.69
C GLY A 101 8.64 20.25 0.83
N ASP A 102 7.66 20.23 -0.06
CA ASP A 102 6.45 21.05 -0.02
C ASP A 102 5.31 20.42 0.82
N GLY A 103 5.55 19.26 1.43
CA GLY A 103 4.59 18.54 2.28
C GLY A 103 3.64 17.61 1.53
N ARG A 104 3.63 17.60 0.19
CA ARG A 104 2.84 16.66 -0.59
C ARG A 104 3.34 15.24 -0.41
N MET A 105 2.43 14.28 -0.43
CA MET A 105 2.77 12.87 -0.44
C MET A 105 2.94 12.41 -1.89
N LEU A 106 4.12 11.90 -2.21
CA LEU A 106 4.42 11.34 -3.52
C LEU A 106 4.61 9.84 -3.43
N TYR A 107 3.94 9.12 -4.30
CA TYR A 107 3.88 7.67 -4.33
C TYR A 107 4.67 7.11 -5.50
N GLY A 108 5.22 5.92 -5.29
CA GLY A 108 5.89 5.11 -6.28
C GLY A 108 5.67 3.62 -6.01
N LEU A 109 6.26 2.79 -6.85
CA LEU A 109 6.17 1.34 -6.77
C LEU A 109 7.56 0.75 -6.50
N ILE A 110 7.63 -0.19 -5.57
CA ILE A 110 8.83 -0.98 -5.32
C ILE A 110 8.58 -2.46 -5.57
N ASP A 111 9.62 -3.17 -5.98
CA ASP A 111 9.64 -4.64 -6.06
C ASP A 111 10.00 -5.27 -4.69
N ARG A 112 9.97 -6.61 -4.63
CA ARG A 112 10.28 -7.37 -3.40
C ARG A 112 11.70 -7.16 -2.86
N SER A 113 12.64 -6.70 -3.66
CA SER A 113 13.99 -6.35 -3.22
C SER A 113 14.09 -4.96 -2.62
N GLY A 114 13.02 -4.16 -2.73
CA GLY A 114 12.99 -2.74 -2.35
C GLY A 114 13.50 -1.80 -3.43
N ARG A 115 13.77 -2.30 -4.64
CA ARG A 115 14.13 -1.47 -5.78
C ARG A 115 12.91 -0.69 -6.26
N VAL A 116 13.10 0.61 -6.49
CA VAL A 116 12.05 1.45 -7.07
C VAL A 116 11.85 1.07 -8.54
N VAL A 117 10.64 0.64 -8.87
CA VAL A 117 10.20 0.29 -10.23
C VAL A 117 9.53 1.48 -10.90
N VAL A 118 8.61 2.15 -10.17
CA VAL A 118 7.98 3.41 -10.61
C VAL A 118 8.44 4.51 -9.66
N PRO A 119 9.02 5.62 -10.15
CA PRO A 119 9.51 6.72 -9.32
C PRO A 119 8.44 7.29 -8.38
N LEU A 120 8.88 7.83 -7.23
CA LEU A 120 8.00 8.45 -6.23
C LEU A 120 7.69 9.90 -6.63
N GLU A 121 6.87 10.09 -7.65
CA GLU A 121 6.50 11.41 -8.20
C GLU A 121 4.99 11.57 -8.41
N TRP A 122 4.20 10.55 -8.06
CA TRP A 122 2.77 10.50 -8.30
C TRP A 122 1.99 10.88 -7.04
N GLU A 123 1.03 11.79 -7.15
CA GLU A 123 0.16 12.16 -6.02
C GLU A 123 -0.78 11.02 -5.60
N ARG A 124 -1.06 10.12 -6.53
CA ARG A 124 -1.75 8.86 -6.28
C ARG A 124 -1.21 7.77 -7.20
N LEU A 125 -1.04 6.59 -6.64
CA LEU A 125 -0.74 5.37 -7.36
C LEU A 125 -1.70 4.28 -6.89
N GLY A 126 -2.44 3.67 -7.81
CA GLY A 126 -3.31 2.52 -7.53
C GLY A 126 -2.51 1.27 -7.22
N GLY A 127 -3.15 0.28 -6.58
CA GLY A 127 -2.52 -1.03 -6.37
C GLY A 127 -2.28 -1.74 -7.70
N VAL A 128 -1.21 -2.53 -7.75
CA VAL A 128 -0.87 -3.33 -8.94
C VAL A 128 -1.92 -4.42 -9.16
N ARG A 129 -2.54 -4.40 -10.31
CA ARG A 129 -3.47 -5.42 -10.79
C ARG A 129 -3.21 -5.69 -12.26
N ASP A 130 -3.24 -6.96 -12.64
CA ASP A 130 -3.06 -7.39 -14.04
C ASP A 130 -1.78 -6.83 -14.69
N GLY A 131 -0.70 -6.70 -13.90
CA GLY A 131 0.61 -6.22 -14.36
C GLY A 131 0.75 -4.71 -14.46
N GLY A 132 -0.24 -3.92 -14.02
CA GLY A 132 -0.17 -2.46 -14.06
C GLY A 132 -0.90 -1.77 -12.92
N CYS A 133 -0.74 -0.46 -12.85
CA CYS A 133 -1.45 0.42 -11.93
C CYS A 133 -1.74 1.77 -12.57
N VAL A 134 -2.77 2.44 -12.08
CA VAL A 134 -3.12 3.80 -12.53
C VAL A 134 -2.39 4.81 -11.67
N ALA A 135 -1.61 5.66 -12.29
CA ALA A 135 -0.91 6.77 -11.68
C ALA A 135 -1.64 8.08 -11.97
N ARG A 136 -1.62 9.00 -11.01
CA ARG A 136 -2.24 10.32 -11.16
C ARG A 136 -1.32 11.41 -10.62
N THR A 137 -1.19 12.49 -11.39
CA THR A 137 -0.61 13.77 -10.98
C THR A 137 -1.64 14.89 -11.14
N GLY A 138 -1.29 16.07 -10.63
CA GLY A 138 -2.07 17.30 -10.81
C GLY A 138 -3.19 17.49 -9.79
N THR A 139 -3.68 18.73 -9.75
CA THR A 139 -4.75 19.16 -8.85
C THR A 139 -6.11 18.59 -9.27
N ALA A 140 -7.16 18.87 -8.49
CA ALA A 140 -8.52 18.47 -8.85
C ALA A 140 -9.00 19.03 -10.21
N ALA A 141 -8.44 20.18 -10.64
CA ALA A 141 -8.80 20.84 -11.90
C ALA A 141 -7.96 20.39 -13.10
N GLU A 142 -6.72 19.93 -12.85
CA GLU A 142 -5.75 19.59 -13.93
C GLU A 142 -5.13 18.21 -13.62
N ARG A 143 -5.97 17.20 -13.64
CA ARG A 143 -5.54 15.81 -13.37
C ARG A 143 -5.00 15.16 -14.62
N GLU A 144 -3.84 14.56 -14.51
CA GLU A 144 -3.29 13.67 -15.52
C GLU A 144 -3.29 12.23 -15.01
N PHE A 145 -3.77 11.32 -15.86
CA PHE A 145 -3.76 9.91 -15.59
C PHE A 145 -2.77 9.20 -16.51
N SER A 146 -1.99 8.32 -15.93
CA SER A 146 -1.03 7.47 -16.63
C SER A 146 -1.22 6.01 -16.20
N LEU A 147 -0.87 5.12 -17.12
CA LEU A 147 -0.68 3.71 -16.83
C LEU A 147 0.80 3.47 -16.54
N ALA A 148 1.10 2.91 -15.37
CA ALA A 148 2.43 2.42 -15.04
C ALA A 148 2.40 0.90 -14.96
N ASP A 149 3.37 0.21 -15.55
CA ASP A 149 3.49 -1.23 -15.45
C ASP A 149 4.54 -1.68 -14.41
N THR A 150 4.59 -2.98 -14.17
CA THR A 150 5.54 -3.59 -13.23
C THR A 150 6.98 -3.65 -13.75
N LEU A 151 7.23 -3.22 -14.99
CA LEU A 151 8.56 -3.07 -15.57
C LEU A 151 9.07 -1.63 -15.47
N GLY A 152 8.22 -0.70 -15.02
CA GLY A 152 8.53 0.71 -14.84
C GLY A 152 8.21 1.58 -16.07
N TYR A 153 7.55 1.05 -17.08
CA TYR A 153 7.08 1.86 -18.22
C TYR A 153 5.84 2.65 -17.78
N VAL A 154 5.86 3.95 -18.08
CA VAL A 154 4.75 4.85 -17.79
C VAL A 154 4.26 5.48 -19.10
N ARG A 155 2.93 5.45 -19.29
CA ARG A 155 2.28 6.02 -20.48
C ARG A 155 1.10 6.89 -20.06
N SER A 156 1.08 8.15 -20.50
CA SER A 156 -0.09 9.01 -20.35
C SER A 156 -1.30 8.41 -21.06
N LEU A 157 -2.46 8.48 -20.44
CA LEU A 157 -3.70 7.90 -20.95
C LEU A 157 -4.53 8.93 -21.75
N GLY A 158 -4.29 10.24 -21.55
CA GLY A 158 -5.05 11.30 -22.24
C GLY A 158 -6.54 11.35 -21.87
N TYR A 159 -6.91 10.83 -20.70
CA TYR A 159 -8.27 10.86 -20.17
C TYR A 159 -8.36 11.79 -18.96
N ASP A 160 -9.51 12.44 -18.80
CA ASP A 160 -9.80 13.32 -17.65
C ASP A 160 -10.17 12.54 -16.39
N TYR A 161 -10.53 11.27 -16.56
CA TYR A 161 -10.83 10.33 -15.47
C TYR A 161 -10.34 8.93 -15.80
N CYS A 162 -9.77 8.25 -14.81
CA CYS A 162 -9.46 6.82 -14.85
C CYS A 162 -9.67 6.19 -13.46
N SER A 163 -10.42 5.08 -13.40
CA SER A 163 -10.52 4.27 -12.19
C SER A 163 -9.33 3.32 -12.05
N ASP A 164 -9.13 2.78 -10.86
CA ASP A 164 -8.23 1.64 -10.68
C ASP A 164 -8.75 0.42 -11.47
N PHE A 165 -7.84 -0.51 -11.79
CA PHE A 165 -8.19 -1.74 -12.49
C PHE A 165 -9.08 -2.66 -11.64
N SER A 166 -10.05 -3.26 -12.31
CA SER A 166 -10.88 -4.33 -11.76
C SER A 166 -11.15 -5.35 -12.87
N ASN A 167 -10.76 -6.60 -12.68
CA ASN A 167 -10.87 -7.69 -13.67
C ASN A 167 -10.29 -7.32 -15.04
N GLY A 168 -9.08 -6.76 -15.06
CA GLY A 168 -8.37 -6.38 -16.29
C GLY A 168 -8.88 -5.12 -16.99
N LEU A 169 -9.88 -4.44 -16.44
CA LEU A 169 -10.50 -3.26 -17.03
C LEU A 169 -10.45 -2.06 -16.08
N ALA A 170 -10.23 -0.86 -16.63
CA ALA A 170 -10.38 0.41 -15.95
C ALA A 170 -11.41 1.27 -16.68
N ARG A 171 -12.25 1.98 -15.93
CA ARG A 171 -13.18 2.97 -16.52
C ARG A 171 -12.41 4.24 -16.83
N VAL A 172 -12.62 4.78 -18.00
CA VAL A 172 -12.05 6.04 -18.44
C VAL A 172 -13.16 7.03 -18.85
N GLY A 173 -12.88 8.32 -18.76
CA GLY A 173 -13.82 9.38 -19.14
C GLY A 173 -13.10 10.54 -19.78
N VAL A 174 -13.82 11.22 -20.72
CA VAL A 174 -13.42 12.44 -21.36
C VAL A 174 -14.47 13.52 -21.04
N GLY A 175 -14.03 14.72 -20.74
CA GLY A 175 -14.86 15.82 -20.27
C GLY A 175 -14.81 16.01 -18.76
N ALA A 176 -15.18 17.18 -18.27
CA ALA A 176 -15.11 17.51 -16.86
C ALA A 176 -15.93 16.53 -16.02
N TYR A 177 -15.24 15.73 -15.17
CA TYR A 177 -15.90 14.92 -14.17
C TYR A 177 -16.39 15.85 -13.05
N VAL A 178 -17.68 16.14 -13.06
CA VAL A 178 -18.33 16.79 -11.91
C VAL A 178 -18.60 15.66 -10.90
N GLU A 179 -17.82 15.62 -9.83
CA GLU A 179 -18.15 14.83 -8.66
C GLU A 179 -19.51 15.37 -8.16
N LYS A 180 -20.59 14.60 -8.36
CA LYS A 180 -21.85 14.91 -7.70
C LYS A 180 -21.59 14.75 -6.22
N GLU A 181 -21.45 15.86 -5.49
CA GLU A 181 -21.63 15.83 -4.05
C GLU A 181 -22.99 15.18 -3.82
N ASN A 182 -22.99 14.10 -3.04
CA ASN A 182 -24.23 13.54 -2.50
C ASN A 182 -24.79 14.62 -1.56
N VAL A 183 -25.62 15.50 -2.11
CA VAL A 183 -26.52 16.33 -1.31
C VAL A 183 -27.49 15.33 -0.69
N ALA A 184 -27.21 14.96 0.57
CA ALA A 184 -28.14 14.19 1.40
C ALA A 184 -29.47 14.94 1.39
N GLY A 185 -30.51 14.28 0.87
CA GLY A 185 -31.81 14.87 0.65
C GLY A 185 -32.37 15.46 1.92
N ILE A 186 -32.83 16.68 1.77
CA ILE A 186 -33.84 17.29 2.64
C ILE A 186 -35.17 16.84 2.07
N THR A 187 -35.87 15.97 2.78
CA THR A 187 -37.34 15.81 2.70
C THR A 187 -37.96 16.60 3.81
#